data_a3d7c691fc3fe2f987a2b6ba455ba5e8
#
_entry.id   a3d7c691fc3fe2f987a2b6ba455ba5e8
#
_cell.length_a   1.000
_cell.length_b   1.000
_cell.length_c   1.000
_cell.angle_alpha   90.00
_cell.angle_beta   90.00
_cell.angle_gamma   90.00
#
_symmetry.space_group_name_H-M   'P 1'
#
loop_
_entity.id
_entity.type
_entity.pdbx_description
1 polymer ?
#
loop_
_entity_poly.entity_id
_entity_poly.type
_entity_poly.pdbx_seq_one_letter_code
_entity_poly.pdbx_strand_id
1 'polypeptide(L)'
;MIEVRDLNVSFHSGGRVMRVVQGVSFDVAAGETFGIVGESGSGKSTILKAIAGLVESQNTSLAIGGKPVSNRRCREDRRQMQFVFQDPYASLHPRQTVDDILREALIIHGLDDKDNRVKAAIAEVGLSAEHRFRYPHQLSGGQRQRVAIARALILRPPILLLDEPTSALDVSVQAEILNLLSRLRRSYSLTSILVSHDLGVVAHLCKRIAVMQLGAMVEIVNVEDLRRGEVGHDYTRQLIAASRGFTRVSA
;
A
#
# COMPACT_ATOMS: atom_id res chain seq x y z
N MET A 1 8.89 1.45 -13.49
CA MET A 1 9.30 0.22 -12.78
C MET A 1 8.17 -0.79 -12.65
N ILE A 2 6.94 -0.34 -12.46
CA ILE A 2 5.74 -1.20 -12.53
C ILE A 2 4.93 -0.74 -13.74
N GLU A 3 4.54 -1.67 -14.59
CA GLU A 3 3.69 -1.40 -15.75
C GLU A 3 2.47 -2.30 -15.69
N VAL A 4 1.29 -1.70 -15.76
CA VAL A 4 0.00 -2.38 -15.76
C VAL A 4 -0.75 -1.98 -17.02
N ARG A 5 -1.21 -2.97 -17.80
CA ARG A 5 -1.96 -2.75 -19.03
C ARG A 5 -3.21 -3.62 -19.03
N ASP A 6 -4.35 -2.96 -19.18
CA ASP A 6 -5.68 -3.57 -19.30
C ASP A 6 -5.99 -4.59 -18.18
N LEU A 7 -5.74 -4.16 -16.93
CA LEU A 7 -6.00 -5.00 -15.76
C LEU A 7 -7.51 -5.13 -15.53
N ASN A 8 -7.98 -6.38 -15.50
CA ASN A 8 -9.37 -6.72 -15.24
C ASN A 8 -9.43 -7.73 -14.09
N VAL A 9 -10.33 -7.51 -13.13
CA VAL A 9 -10.58 -8.45 -12.02
C VAL A 9 -12.07 -8.67 -11.85
N SER A 10 -12.47 -9.93 -11.86
CA SER A 10 -13.84 -10.36 -11.64
C SER A 10 -13.93 -11.43 -10.55
N PHE A 11 -14.95 -11.32 -9.72
CA PHE A 11 -15.25 -12.34 -8.71
C PHE A 11 -16.50 -13.11 -9.11
N HIS A 12 -16.49 -14.41 -8.86
CA HIS A 12 -17.61 -15.30 -9.13
C HIS A 12 -18.27 -15.70 -7.80
N SER A 13 -19.55 -15.37 -7.63
CA SER A 13 -20.31 -15.72 -6.44
C SER A 13 -21.74 -16.06 -6.80
N GLY A 14 -22.22 -17.23 -6.42
CA GLY A 14 -23.61 -17.66 -6.64
C GLY A 14 -24.05 -17.62 -8.12
N GLY A 15 -23.17 -17.96 -9.06
CA GLY A 15 -23.46 -17.93 -10.49
C GLY A 15 -23.47 -16.52 -11.13
N ARG A 16 -23.17 -15.48 -10.34
CA ARG A 16 -23.02 -14.10 -10.83
C ARG A 16 -21.55 -13.73 -10.97
N VAL A 17 -21.22 -13.00 -12.04
CA VAL A 17 -19.90 -12.41 -12.27
C VAL A 17 -19.95 -10.94 -11.88
N MET A 18 -19.17 -10.56 -10.89
CA MET A 18 -19.01 -9.18 -10.46
C MET A 18 -17.65 -8.64 -10.95
N ARG A 19 -17.69 -7.74 -11.91
CA ARG A 19 -16.49 -7.05 -12.41
C ARG A 19 -16.12 -5.92 -11.44
N VAL A 20 -14.98 -6.06 -10.77
CA VAL A 20 -14.53 -5.09 -9.75
C VAL A 20 -13.48 -4.15 -10.29
N VAL A 21 -12.64 -4.59 -11.23
CA VAL A 21 -11.65 -3.76 -11.92
C VAL A 21 -11.82 -3.97 -13.42
N GLN A 22 -11.83 -2.87 -14.18
CA GLN A 22 -12.20 -2.87 -15.60
C GLN A 22 -11.19 -2.03 -16.40
N GLY A 23 -10.31 -2.71 -17.16
CA GLY A 23 -9.43 -2.09 -18.16
C GLY A 23 -8.40 -1.11 -17.59
N VAL A 24 -7.96 -1.30 -16.35
CA VAL A 24 -7.06 -0.34 -15.66
C VAL A 24 -5.64 -0.42 -16.22
N SER A 25 -5.10 0.73 -16.62
CA SER A 25 -3.75 0.86 -17.16
C SER A 25 -3.01 2.03 -16.56
N PHE A 26 -1.80 1.82 -16.06
CA PHE A 26 -0.91 2.85 -15.52
C PHE A 26 0.53 2.36 -15.44
N ASP A 27 1.44 3.27 -15.20
CA ASP A 27 2.86 3.01 -14.92
C ASP A 27 3.31 3.71 -13.64
N VAL A 28 4.30 3.12 -12.99
CA VAL A 28 4.97 3.70 -11.82
C VAL A 28 6.47 3.69 -12.05
N ALA A 29 7.09 4.87 -12.02
CA ALA A 29 8.54 5.00 -12.21
C ALA A 29 9.31 4.45 -10.99
N ALA A 30 10.60 4.13 -11.18
CA ALA A 30 11.47 3.73 -10.07
C ALA A 30 11.59 4.86 -9.03
N GLY A 31 11.44 4.54 -7.73
CA GLY A 31 11.48 5.51 -6.64
C GLY A 31 10.25 6.43 -6.53
N GLU A 32 9.24 6.23 -7.39
CA GLU A 32 7.98 6.95 -7.31
C GLU A 32 7.05 6.35 -6.25
N THR A 33 6.29 7.22 -5.57
CA THR A 33 5.06 6.82 -4.88
C THR A 33 3.88 7.28 -5.71
N PHE A 34 3.15 6.32 -6.26
CA PHE A 34 1.94 6.52 -7.06
C PHE A 34 0.70 6.30 -6.20
N GLY A 35 -0.22 7.25 -6.21
CA GLY A 35 -1.46 7.17 -5.43
C GLY A 35 -2.62 6.56 -6.24
N ILE A 36 -3.50 5.83 -5.60
CA ILE A 36 -4.80 5.43 -6.15
C ILE A 36 -5.87 5.87 -5.17
N VAL A 37 -6.78 6.75 -5.61
CA VAL A 37 -7.84 7.32 -4.78
C VAL A 37 -9.22 7.06 -5.37
N GLY A 38 -10.27 7.19 -4.57
CA GLY A 38 -11.67 7.01 -4.96
C GLY A 38 -12.51 6.52 -3.79
N GLU A 39 -13.82 6.43 -3.97
CA GLU A 39 -14.75 5.96 -2.95
C GLU A 39 -14.50 4.52 -2.50
N SER A 40 -15.06 4.16 -1.32
CA SER A 40 -15.04 2.78 -0.84
C SER A 40 -15.76 1.88 -1.85
N GLY A 41 -15.17 0.70 -2.11
CA GLY A 41 -15.72 -0.25 -3.09
C GLY A 41 -15.38 0.06 -4.56
N SER A 42 -14.64 1.12 -4.89
CA SER A 42 -14.24 1.43 -6.28
C SER A 42 -13.19 0.48 -6.89
N GLY A 43 -12.68 -0.51 -6.14
CA GLY A 43 -11.75 -1.51 -6.65
C GLY A 43 -10.26 -1.26 -6.32
N LYS A 44 -9.90 -0.20 -5.60
CA LYS A 44 -8.51 0.19 -5.30
C LYS A 44 -7.67 -0.92 -4.66
N SER A 45 -8.13 -1.48 -3.54
CA SER A 45 -7.43 -2.58 -2.86
C SER A 45 -7.35 -3.83 -3.72
N THR A 46 -8.33 -4.03 -4.61
CA THR A 46 -8.34 -5.15 -5.56
C THR A 46 -7.22 -5.01 -6.58
N ILE A 47 -6.92 -3.80 -7.06
CA ILE A 47 -5.77 -3.53 -7.94
C ILE A 47 -4.47 -3.92 -7.24
N LEU A 48 -4.25 -3.48 -5.99
CA LEU A 48 -3.04 -3.86 -5.25
C LEU A 48 -2.92 -5.37 -5.06
N LYS A 49 -4.02 -6.03 -4.69
CA LYS A 49 -4.06 -7.49 -4.52
C LYS A 49 -3.79 -8.23 -5.83
N ALA A 50 -4.29 -7.74 -6.95
CA ALA A 50 -4.00 -8.30 -8.28
C ALA A 50 -2.52 -8.13 -8.65
N ILE A 51 -1.94 -6.95 -8.45
CA ILE A 51 -0.50 -6.71 -8.67
C ILE A 51 0.34 -7.63 -7.78
N ALA A 52 -0.05 -7.83 -6.53
CA ALA A 52 0.62 -8.75 -5.60
C ALA A 52 0.42 -10.23 -5.96
N GLY A 53 -0.52 -10.57 -6.85
CA GLY A 53 -0.88 -11.96 -7.18
C GLY A 53 -1.67 -12.65 -6.05
N LEU A 54 -2.36 -11.86 -5.21
CA LEU A 54 -3.23 -12.35 -4.14
C LEU A 54 -4.66 -12.63 -4.63
N VAL A 55 -5.03 -12.08 -5.77
CA VAL A 55 -6.28 -12.36 -6.49
C VAL A 55 -5.98 -12.62 -7.96
N GLU A 56 -6.78 -13.45 -8.59
CA GLU A 56 -6.66 -13.71 -10.01
C GLU A 56 -7.07 -12.48 -10.82
N SER A 57 -6.32 -12.21 -11.87
CA SER A 57 -6.57 -11.09 -12.77
C SER A 57 -6.36 -11.49 -14.22
N GLN A 58 -7.05 -10.81 -15.11
CA GLN A 58 -6.79 -10.83 -16.55
C GLN A 58 -6.14 -9.48 -16.89
N ASN A 59 -5.07 -9.52 -17.67
CA ASN A 59 -4.36 -8.31 -18.10
C ASN A 59 -3.65 -8.59 -19.43
N THR A 60 -3.46 -7.54 -20.21
CA THR A 60 -2.67 -7.61 -21.44
C THR A 60 -1.18 -7.73 -21.10
N SER A 61 -0.71 -6.94 -20.12
CA SER A 61 0.62 -7.12 -19.53
C SER A 61 0.69 -6.56 -18.12
N LEU A 62 1.46 -7.26 -17.28
CA LEU A 62 1.93 -6.78 -15.99
C LEU A 62 3.43 -7.03 -15.91
N ALA A 63 4.20 -5.97 -15.80
CA ALA A 63 5.65 -6.05 -15.72
C ALA A 63 6.19 -5.34 -14.47
N ILE A 64 7.22 -5.92 -13.85
CA ILE A 64 7.92 -5.40 -12.68
C ILE A 64 9.40 -5.37 -13.00
N GLY A 65 10.02 -4.19 -12.90
CA GLY A 65 11.43 -4.01 -13.27
C GLY A 65 11.71 -4.34 -14.75
N GLY A 66 10.72 -4.16 -15.63
CA GLY A 66 10.79 -4.50 -17.06
C GLY A 66 10.62 -6.00 -17.36
N LYS A 67 10.36 -6.83 -16.35
CA LYS A 67 10.12 -8.27 -16.51
C LYS A 67 8.64 -8.58 -16.38
N PRO A 68 8.04 -9.31 -17.34
CA PRO A 68 6.67 -9.78 -17.20
C PRO A 68 6.53 -10.69 -15.98
N VAL A 69 5.43 -10.55 -15.25
CA VAL A 69 5.12 -11.41 -14.10
C VAL A 69 3.80 -12.15 -14.32
N SER A 70 3.76 -13.43 -13.95
CA SER A 70 2.57 -14.27 -14.05
C SER A 70 1.61 -14.03 -12.88
N ASN A 71 0.33 -14.46 -12.99
CA ASN A 71 -0.63 -14.40 -11.87
C ASN A 71 -0.15 -15.17 -10.64
N ARG A 72 0.58 -16.26 -10.83
CA ARG A 72 1.26 -16.97 -9.74
C ARG A 72 2.63 -16.35 -9.54
N ARG A 73 2.77 -15.51 -8.51
CA ARG A 73 4.07 -14.92 -8.13
C ARG A 73 5.00 -15.99 -7.60
N CYS A 74 6.20 -16.09 -8.15
CA CYS A 74 7.24 -16.94 -7.61
C CYS A 74 7.79 -16.37 -6.28
N ARG A 75 8.67 -17.13 -5.63
CA ARG A 75 9.27 -16.68 -4.35
C ARG A 75 10.08 -15.40 -4.50
N GLU A 76 10.76 -15.22 -5.61
CA GLU A 76 11.55 -14.02 -5.90
C GLU A 76 10.65 -12.81 -6.15
N ASP A 77 9.55 -12.95 -6.91
CA ASP A 77 8.58 -11.87 -7.10
C ASP A 77 8.02 -11.39 -5.76
N ARG A 78 7.71 -12.33 -4.86
CA ARG A 78 7.21 -12.00 -3.51
C ARG A 78 8.26 -11.30 -2.65
N ARG A 79 9.53 -11.64 -2.80
CA ARG A 79 10.62 -10.95 -2.10
C ARG A 79 10.79 -9.51 -2.58
N GLN A 80 10.64 -9.28 -3.90
CA GLN A 80 10.80 -7.95 -4.49
C GLN A 80 9.63 -7.02 -4.22
N MET A 81 8.46 -7.55 -3.88
CA MET A 81 7.24 -6.78 -3.68
C MET A 81 6.55 -7.19 -2.38
N GLN A 82 6.43 -6.26 -1.47
CA GLN A 82 5.83 -6.50 -0.17
C GLN A 82 4.57 -5.67 0.03
N PHE A 83 3.68 -6.14 0.91
CA PHE A 83 2.35 -5.58 1.10
C PHE A 83 2.15 -5.14 2.56
N VAL A 84 1.66 -3.92 2.74
CA VAL A 84 1.15 -3.41 4.02
C VAL A 84 -0.37 -3.34 3.91
N PHE A 85 -1.05 -4.15 4.70
CA PHE A 85 -2.51 -4.27 4.69
C PHE A 85 -3.17 -3.15 5.50
N GLN A 86 -4.44 -2.88 5.19
CA GLN A 86 -5.28 -1.87 5.82
C GLN A 86 -5.46 -2.11 7.32
N ASP A 87 -5.71 -3.35 7.73
CA ASP A 87 -5.87 -3.73 9.13
C ASP A 87 -4.60 -4.41 9.66
N PRO A 88 -3.80 -3.70 10.46
CA PRO A 88 -2.60 -4.27 11.07
C PRO A 88 -2.93 -5.38 12.07
N TYR A 89 -4.10 -5.34 12.72
CA TYR A 89 -4.51 -6.36 13.67
C TYR A 89 -4.77 -7.70 12.97
N ALA A 90 -5.55 -7.69 11.91
CA ALA A 90 -5.82 -8.90 11.12
C ALA A 90 -4.59 -9.42 10.37
N SER A 91 -3.61 -8.55 10.10
CA SER A 91 -2.41 -8.91 9.36
C SER A 91 -1.29 -9.54 10.18
N LEU A 92 -1.30 -9.37 11.51
CA LEU A 92 -0.29 -9.91 12.42
C LEU A 92 -0.83 -11.16 13.13
N HIS A 93 -0.03 -12.22 13.20
CA HIS A 93 -0.46 -13.47 13.86
C HIS A 93 -0.59 -13.24 15.38
N PRO A 94 -1.79 -13.42 16.00
CA PRO A 94 -2.06 -12.98 17.37
C PRO A 94 -1.30 -13.76 18.46
N ARG A 95 -0.77 -14.93 18.12
CA ARG A 95 -0.03 -15.82 19.04
C ARG A 95 1.48 -15.83 18.82
N GLN A 96 1.97 -14.97 17.94
CA GLN A 96 3.39 -14.80 17.69
C GLN A 96 3.87 -13.49 18.31
N THR A 97 5.10 -13.48 18.83
CA THR A 97 5.76 -12.25 19.24
C THR A 97 6.17 -11.41 18.01
N VAL A 98 6.47 -10.14 18.21
CA VAL A 98 7.03 -9.29 17.14
C VAL A 98 8.28 -9.91 16.53
N ASP A 99 9.14 -10.54 17.37
CA ASP A 99 10.33 -11.26 16.91
C ASP A 99 9.98 -12.38 15.94
N ASP A 100 9.03 -13.24 16.32
CA ASP A 100 8.60 -14.37 15.50
C ASP A 100 8.03 -13.90 14.17
N ILE A 101 7.15 -12.89 14.20
CA ILE A 101 6.52 -12.29 12.99
C ILE A 101 7.57 -11.76 12.02
N LEU A 102 8.61 -11.09 12.53
CA LEU A 102 9.67 -10.54 11.69
C LEU A 102 10.63 -11.62 11.19
N ARG A 103 10.95 -12.62 12.02
CA ARG A 103 11.82 -13.74 11.65
C ARG A 103 11.20 -14.65 10.61
N GLU A 104 9.89 -14.82 10.59
CA GLU A 104 9.20 -15.70 9.66
C GLU A 104 9.57 -15.38 8.20
N ALA A 105 9.52 -14.11 7.80
CA ALA A 105 9.92 -13.69 6.46
C ALA A 105 11.38 -14.03 6.14
N LEU A 106 12.29 -13.85 7.09
CA LEU A 106 13.71 -14.17 6.93
C LEU A 106 13.95 -15.67 6.79
N ILE A 107 13.21 -16.50 7.56
CA ILE A 107 13.28 -17.96 7.50
C ILE A 107 12.76 -18.46 6.14
N ILE A 108 11.58 -17.99 5.71
CA ILE A 108 10.98 -18.35 4.43
C ILE A 108 11.94 -18.05 3.28
N HIS A 109 12.66 -16.93 3.32
CA HIS A 109 13.59 -16.52 2.26
C HIS A 109 15.02 -16.99 2.47
N GLY A 110 15.32 -17.76 3.53
CA GLY A 110 16.64 -18.32 3.80
C GLY A 110 17.71 -17.25 4.03
N LEU A 111 17.34 -16.14 4.68
CA LEU A 111 18.28 -15.06 4.96
C LEU A 111 18.99 -15.28 6.30
N ASP A 112 20.29 -15.04 6.29
CA ASP A 112 21.13 -15.12 7.47
C ASP A 112 21.06 -13.84 8.33
N ASP A 113 21.75 -13.86 9.49
CA ASP A 113 21.84 -12.74 10.43
C ASP A 113 20.46 -12.23 10.91
N LYS A 114 19.56 -13.17 11.17
CA LYS A 114 18.17 -12.87 11.52
C LYS A 114 18.04 -11.97 12.74
N ASP A 115 18.89 -12.14 13.75
CA ASP A 115 18.83 -11.38 14.99
C ASP A 115 19.13 -9.89 14.76
N ASN A 116 20.21 -9.56 14.06
CA ASN A 116 20.55 -8.18 13.77
C ASN A 116 19.56 -7.54 12.79
N ARG A 117 19.04 -8.30 11.82
CA ARG A 117 17.98 -7.82 10.90
C ARG A 117 16.70 -7.46 11.62
N VAL A 118 16.26 -8.28 12.59
CA VAL A 118 15.08 -7.98 13.42
C VAL A 118 15.33 -6.73 14.28
N LYS A 119 16.47 -6.64 14.97
CA LYS A 119 16.83 -5.47 15.76
C LYS A 119 16.83 -4.18 14.92
N ALA A 120 17.44 -4.24 13.74
CA ALA A 120 17.48 -3.11 12.82
C ALA A 120 16.06 -2.71 12.34
N ALA A 121 15.23 -3.68 11.94
CA ALA A 121 13.88 -3.42 11.46
C ALA A 121 12.99 -2.76 12.54
N ILE A 122 13.11 -3.19 13.80
CA ILE A 122 12.39 -2.60 14.94
C ILE A 122 12.84 -1.15 15.16
N ALA A 123 14.14 -0.89 15.17
CA ALA A 123 14.69 0.45 15.34
C ALA A 123 14.30 1.40 14.18
N GLU A 124 14.32 0.92 12.95
CA GLU A 124 13.96 1.69 11.74
C GLU A 124 12.53 2.22 11.75
N VAL A 125 11.60 1.46 12.34
CA VAL A 125 10.22 1.91 12.48
C VAL A 125 9.98 2.71 13.77
N GLY A 126 11.03 3.01 14.53
CA GLY A 126 10.97 3.82 15.76
C GLY A 126 10.33 3.11 16.94
N LEU A 127 10.47 1.78 17.02
CA LEU A 127 10.08 0.98 18.18
C LEU A 127 11.31 0.71 19.06
N SER A 128 11.14 0.64 20.39
CA SER A 128 12.21 0.23 21.29
C SER A 128 12.46 -1.29 21.21
N ALA A 129 13.66 -1.73 21.60
CA ALA A 129 14.05 -3.14 21.57
C ALA A 129 13.12 -4.06 22.38
N GLU A 130 12.50 -3.54 23.42
CA GLU A 130 11.55 -4.27 24.28
C GLU A 130 10.30 -4.72 23.53
N HIS A 131 9.86 -3.99 22.49
CA HIS A 131 8.70 -4.37 21.69
C HIS A 131 8.89 -5.70 20.96
N ARG A 132 10.14 -6.13 20.78
CA ARG A 132 10.51 -7.39 20.15
C ARG A 132 9.78 -8.60 20.75
N PHE A 133 9.63 -8.61 22.09
CA PHE A 133 9.08 -9.74 22.82
C PHE A 133 7.59 -9.60 23.15
N ARG A 134 6.95 -8.51 22.68
CA ARG A 134 5.51 -8.30 22.86
C ARG A 134 4.69 -9.03 21.80
N TYR A 135 3.48 -9.39 22.19
CA TYR A 135 2.46 -9.90 21.28
C TYR A 135 1.65 -8.74 20.68
N PRO A 136 1.01 -8.93 19.51
CA PRO A 136 0.20 -7.88 18.87
C PRO A 136 -0.87 -7.25 19.78
N HIS A 137 -1.51 -8.02 20.64
CA HIS A 137 -2.51 -7.51 21.57
C HIS A 137 -1.95 -6.59 22.67
N GLN A 138 -0.62 -6.61 22.90
CA GLN A 138 0.08 -5.76 23.87
C GLN A 138 0.58 -4.44 23.23
N LEU A 139 0.29 -4.19 21.97
CA LEU A 139 0.72 -3.03 21.22
C LEU A 139 -0.45 -2.08 20.96
N SER A 140 -0.18 -0.77 20.90
CA SER A 140 -1.13 0.21 20.41
C SER A 140 -1.37 0.05 18.90
N GLY A 141 -2.43 0.68 18.36
CA GLY A 141 -2.72 0.67 16.92
C GLY A 141 -1.54 1.13 16.07
N GLY A 142 -0.93 2.26 16.43
CA GLY A 142 0.25 2.79 15.75
C GLY A 142 1.48 1.91 15.88
N GLN A 143 1.69 1.25 17.05
CA GLN A 143 2.79 0.29 17.22
C GLN A 143 2.57 -0.97 16.36
N ARG A 144 1.35 -1.49 16.26
CA ARG A 144 1.02 -2.60 15.34
C ARG A 144 1.29 -2.23 13.90
N GLN A 145 0.90 -1.01 13.48
CA GLN A 145 1.17 -0.53 12.13
C GLN A 145 2.67 -0.43 11.85
N ARG A 146 3.46 0.05 12.81
CA ARG A 146 4.93 0.06 12.69
C ARG A 146 5.50 -1.36 12.55
N VAL A 147 4.97 -2.35 13.27
CA VAL A 147 5.37 -3.76 13.11
C VAL A 147 4.99 -4.28 11.73
N ALA A 148 3.79 -3.99 11.22
CA ALA A 148 3.36 -4.40 9.88
C ALA A 148 4.27 -3.79 8.79
N ILE A 149 4.69 -2.52 8.94
CA ILE A 149 5.66 -1.87 8.07
C ILE A 149 7.04 -2.53 8.20
N ALA A 150 7.51 -2.80 9.42
CA ALA A 150 8.80 -3.49 9.64
C ALA A 150 8.83 -4.86 8.97
N ARG A 151 7.75 -5.64 9.09
CA ARG A 151 7.59 -6.95 8.45
C ARG A 151 7.70 -6.84 6.92
N ALA A 152 7.06 -5.86 6.32
CA ALA A 152 7.14 -5.64 4.89
C ALA A 152 8.55 -5.22 4.44
N LEU A 153 9.28 -4.45 5.25
CA LEU A 153 10.59 -3.92 4.88
C LEU A 153 11.77 -4.80 5.25
N ILE A 154 11.59 -5.82 6.09
CA ILE A 154 12.72 -6.65 6.59
C ILE A 154 13.45 -7.41 5.48
N LEU A 155 12.76 -7.70 4.36
CA LEU A 155 13.33 -8.30 3.16
C LEU A 155 14.04 -7.30 2.24
N ARG A 156 14.00 -5.99 2.56
CA ARG A 156 14.53 -4.90 1.72
C ARG A 156 13.94 -4.92 0.30
N PRO A 157 12.62 -4.94 0.15
CA PRO A 157 11.99 -5.00 -1.16
C PRO A 157 12.17 -3.67 -1.91
N PRO A 158 12.36 -3.67 -3.23
CA PRO A 158 12.33 -2.44 -4.02
C PRO A 158 10.92 -1.87 -4.22
N ILE A 159 9.87 -2.68 -3.98
CA ILE A 159 8.46 -2.30 -4.19
C ILE A 159 7.65 -2.51 -2.92
N LEU A 160 6.86 -1.50 -2.55
CA LEU A 160 5.95 -1.53 -1.42
C LEU A 160 4.52 -1.18 -1.85
N LEU A 161 3.58 -2.09 -1.60
CA LEU A 161 2.16 -1.90 -1.82
C LEU A 161 1.50 -1.52 -0.49
N LEU A 162 0.85 -0.35 -0.45
CA LEU A 162 0.29 0.25 0.76
C LEU A 162 -1.24 0.36 0.60
N ASP A 163 -1.97 -0.52 1.25
CA ASP A 163 -3.44 -0.54 1.22
C ASP A 163 -3.99 0.17 2.45
N GLU A 164 -4.39 1.43 2.30
CA GLU A 164 -4.93 2.30 3.36
C GLU A 164 -4.14 2.24 4.68
N PRO A 165 -2.82 2.48 4.68
CA PRO A 165 -1.93 2.16 5.80
C PRO A 165 -2.17 3.00 7.06
N THR A 166 -3.10 3.95 7.04
CA THR A 166 -3.39 4.86 8.16
C THR A 166 -4.87 4.98 8.49
N SER A 167 -5.76 4.30 7.77
CA SER A 167 -7.21 4.48 7.89
C SER A 167 -7.79 4.06 9.26
N ALA A 168 -7.13 3.16 9.98
CA ALA A 168 -7.55 2.66 11.29
C ALA A 168 -6.88 3.40 12.47
N LEU A 169 -6.20 4.53 12.21
CA LEU A 169 -5.40 5.27 13.19
C LEU A 169 -6.01 6.65 13.45
N ASP A 170 -5.81 7.17 14.66
CA ASP A 170 -6.11 8.56 14.97
C ASP A 170 -5.19 9.54 14.20
N VAL A 171 -5.62 10.81 14.08
CA VAL A 171 -4.98 11.81 13.23
C VAL A 171 -3.50 12.04 13.60
N SER A 172 -3.17 12.04 14.89
CA SER A 172 -1.79 12.27 15.35
C SER A 172 -0.86 11.11 14.97
N VAL A 173 -1.30 9.90 15.20
CA VAL A 173 -0.55 8.66 14.84
C VAL A 173 -0.50 8.50 13.32
N GLN A 174 -1.55 8.87 12.59
CA GLN A 174 -1.54 8.89 11.14
C GLN A 174 -0.38 9.75 10.59
N ALA A 175 -0.23 10.98 11.09
CA ALA A 175 0.85 11.86 10.66
C ALA A 175 2.25 11.25 10.93
N GLU A 176 2.44 10.60 12.09
CA GLU A 176 3.68 9.90 12.40
C GLU A 176 3.99 8.77 11.42
N ILE A 177 2.99 7.94 11.07
CA ILE A 177 3.16 6.84 10.12
C ILE A 177 3.46 7.36 8.71
N LEU A 178 2.82 8.44 8.26
CA LEU A 178 3.09 9.07 6.96
C LEU A 178 4.53 9.61 6.90
N ASN A 179 5.00 10.26 7.96
CA ASN A 179 6.38 10.74 8.08
C ASN A 179 7.38 9.58 8.09
N LEU A 180 7.06 8.49 8.78
CA LEU A 180 7.85 7.25 8.77
C LEU A 180 7.97 6.68 7.34
N LEU A 181 6.86 6.51 6.63
CA LEU A 181 6.84 6.01 5.26
C LEU A 181 7.64 6.92 4.31
N SER A 182 7.48 8.24 4.44
CA SER A 182 8.24 9.23 3.66
C SER A 182 9.76 9.12 3.88
N ARG A 183 10.20 8.95 5.14
CA ARG A 183 11.60 8.73 5.50
C ARG A 183 12.13 7.43 4.91
N LEU A 184 11.42 6.31 5.12
CA LEU A 184 11.82 4.98 4.65
C LEU A 184 11.91 4.93 3.11
N ARG A 185 10.94 5.55 2.41
CA ARG A 185 10.99 5.70 0.96
C ARG A 185 12.28 6.34 0.48
N ARG A 186 12.68 7.45 1.09
CA ARG A 186 13.93 8.17 0.73
C ARG A 186 15.17 7.34 1.04
N SER A 187 15.20 6.70 2.22
CA SER A 187 16.37 5.91 2.66
C SER A 187 16.61 4.66 1.81
N TYR A 188 15.55 4.06 1.27
CA TYR A 188 15.63 2.81 0.50
C TYR A 188 15.30 2.97 -0.98
N SER A 189 15.09 4.19 -1.46
CA SER A 189 14.67 4.47 -2.85
C SER A 189 13.46 3.62 -3.28
N LEU A 190 12.49 3.43 -2.37
CA LEU A 190 11.34 2.55 -2.58
C LEU A 190 10.43 3.08 -3.69
N THR A 191 10.01 2.20 -4.56
CA THR A 191 8.85 2.40 -5.44
C THR A 191 7.61 1.95 -4.69
N SER A 192 6.54 2.77 -4.66
CA SER A 192 5.36 2.42 -3.88
C SER A 192 4.07 2.72 -4.66
N ILE A 193 3.05 1.89 -4.43
CA ILE A 193 1.66 2.21 -4.80
C ILE A 193 0.89 2.36 -3.49
N LEU A 194 0.27 3.52 -3.30
CA LEU A 194 -0.51 3.86 -2.12
C LEU A 194 -1.99 3.97 -2.47
N VAL A 195 -2.80 3.14 -1.85
CA VAL A 195 -4.28 3.27 -1.88
C VAL A 195 -4.73 4.06 -0.66
N SER A 196 -5.58 5.05 -0.87
CA SER A 196 -6.26 5.78 0.19
C SER A 196 -7.58 6.38 -0.32
N HIS A 197 -8.52 6.59 0.59
CA HIS A 197 -9.71 7.41 0.34
C HIS A 197 -9.49 8.86 0.79
N ASP A 198 -8.39 9.17 1.47
CA ASP A 198 -8.02 10.50 1.95
C ASP A 198 -7.04 11.17 0.98
N LEU A 199 -7.50 12.25 0.34
CA LEU A 199 -6.68 13.05 -0.59
C LEU A 199 -5.49 13.73 0.11
N GLY A 200 -5.62 14.08 1.39
CA GLY A 200 -4.54 14.69 2.17
C GLY A 200 -3.37 13.72 2.36
N VAL A 201 -3.68 12.45 2.66
CA VAL A 201 -2.67 11.37 2.77
C VAL A 201 -1.91 11.21 1.46
N VAL A 202 -2.63 11.15 0.34
CA VAL A 202 -2.03 10.93 -0.97
C VAL A 202 -1.22 12.17 -1.42
N ALA A 203 -1.75 13.36 -1.18
CA ALA A 203 -1.05 14.61 -1.48
C ALA A 203 0.25 14.80 -0.68
N HIS A 204 0.39 14.13 0.47
CA HIS A 204 1.60 14.17 1.28
C HIS A 204 2.72 13.26 0.74
N LEU A 205 2.37 12.09 0.21
CA LEU A 205 3.34 11.06 -0.17
C LEU A 205 3.56 10.92 -1.69
N CYS A 206 2.55 11.23 -2.50
CA CYS A 206 2.53 10.94 -3.92
C CYS A 206 2.86 12.18 -4.77
N LYS A 207 3.36 11.94 -6.00
CA LYS A 207 3.51 12.97 -7.04
C LYS A 207 2.38 12.91 -8.06
N ARG A 208 1.98 11.69 -8.43
CA ARG A 208 0.86 11.41 -9.35
C ARG A 208 -0.15 10.53 -8.66
N ILE A 209 -1.39 10.70 -9.04
CA ILE A 209 -2.50 9.89 -8.54
C ILE A 209 -3.39 9.44 -9.68
N ALA A 210 -3.95 8.26 -9.54
CA ALA A 210 -5.06 7.77 -10.34
C ALA A 210 -6.36 7.88 -9.54
N VAL A 211 -7.39 8.38 -10.17
CA VAL A 211 -8.74 8.47 -9.61
C VAL A 211 -9.57 7.30 -10.11
N MET A 212 -10.14 6.55 -9.18
CA MET A 212 -10.94 5.36 -9.45
C MET A 212 -12.42 5.61 -9.18
N GLN A 213 -13.28 5.25 -10.14
CA GLN A 213 -14.73 5.27 -9.98
C GLN A 213 -15.33 3.98 -10.58
N LEU A 214 -16.17 3.28 -9.83
CA LEU A 214 -16.93 2.09 -10.29
C LEU A 214 -16.07 1.05 -11.04
N GLY A 215 -14.86 0.78 -10.54
CA GLY A 215 -13.96 -0.21 -11.12
C GLY A 215 -13.08 0.28 -12.27
N ALA A 216 -13.27 1.49 -12.75
CA ALA A 216 -12.50 2.09 -13.83
C ALA A 216 -11.59 3.21 -13.31
N MET A 217 -10.46 3.42 -13.97
CA MET A 217 -9.60 4.58 -13.76
C MET A 217 -10.09 5.71 -14.65
N VAL A 218 -10.59 6.80 -14.03
CA VAL A 218 -11.22 7.90 -14.76
C VAL A 218 -10.22 9.01 -15.12
N GLU A 219 -9.17 9.17 -14.32
CA GLU A 219 -8.18 10.20 -14.54
C GLU A 219 -6.86 9.86 -13.85
N ILE A 220 -5.72 10.30 -14.43
CA ILE A 220 -4.41 10.35 -13.76
C ILE A 220 -3.96 11.80 -13.74
N VAL A 221 -3.68 12.34 -12.55
CA VAL A 221 -3.31 13.76 -12.36
C VAL A 221 -2.06 13.89 -11.50
N ASN A 222 -1.33 15.00 -11.69
CA ASN A 222 -0.29 15.37 -10.73
C ASN A 222 -0.92 15.94 -9.46
N VAL A 223 -0.31 15.69 -8.32
CA VAL A 223 -0.80 16.20 -7.03
C VAL A 223 -0.82 17.73 -7.00
N GLU A 224 0.09 18.41 -7.71
CA GLU A 224 0.10 19.88 -7.81
C GLU A 224 -1.12 20.39 -8.53
N ASP A 225 -1.54 19.77 -9.64
CA ASP A 225 -2.73 20.13 -10.40
C ASP A 225 -3.99 19.87 -9.56
N LEU A 226 -4.00 18.76 -8.81
CA LEU A 226 -5.07 18.45 -7.86
C LEU A 226 -5.22 19.55 -6.78
N ARG A 227 -4.10 20.03 -6.22
CA ARG A 227 -4.10 21.12 -5.21
C ARG A 227 -4.64 22.44 -5.76
N ARG A 228 -4.37 22.73 -7.02
CA ARG A 228 -4.89 23.93 -7.73
C ARG A 228 -6.34 23.77 -8.15
N GLY A 229 -6.86 22.52 -8.19
CA GLY A 229 -8.18 22.19 -8.72
C GLY A 229 -8.20 22.13 -10.25
N GLU A 230 -7.04 22.03 -10.89
CA GLU A 230 -6.86 21.92 -12.33
C GLU A 230 -6.99 20.46 -12.76
N VAL A 231 -8.22 19.94 -12.75
CA VAL A 231 -8.56 18.54 -13.05
C VAL A 231 -9.61 18.46 -14.15
N GLY A 232 -9.50 17.44 -14.99
CA GLY A 232 -10.34 17.27 -16.18
C GLY A 232 -11.68 16.61 -15.91
N HIS A 233 -11.72 15.62 -15.02
CA HIS A 233 -12.89 14.78 -14.82
C HIS A 233 -13.82 15.34 -13.73
N ASP A 234 -15.15 15.33 -13.97
CA ASP A 234 -16.16 15.84 -13.04
C ASP A 234 -16.13 15.14 -11.67
N TYR A 235 -15.96 13.82 -11.68
CA TYR A 235 -15.86 13.05 -10.45
C TYR A 235 -14.63 13.46 -9.61
N THR A 236 -13.49 13.77 -10.24
CA THR A 236 -12.31 14.28 -9.53
C THR A 236 -12.59 15.62 -8.88
N ARG A 237 -13.33 16.51 -9.55
CA ARG A 237 -13.80 17.79 -8.97
C ARG A 237 -14.69 17.59 -7.76
N GLN A 238 -15.64 16.65 -7.84
CA GLN A 238 -16.53 16.29 -6.72
C GLN A 238 -15.74 15.73 -5.53
N LEU A 239 -14.78 14.85 -5.78
CA LEU A 239 -13.93 14.26 -4.74
C LEU A 239 -13.10 15.32 -4.01
N ILE A 240 -12.54 16.30 -4.73
CA ILE A 240 -11.82 17.44 -4.14
C ILE A 240 -12.76 18.30 -3.30
N ALA A 241 -13.97 18.61 -3.82
CA ALA A 241 -14.95 19.42 -3.09
C ALA A 241 -15.40 18.76 -1.78
N ALA A 242 -15.62 17.44 -1.82
CA ALA A 242 -15.98 16.66 -0.63
C ALA A 242 -14.87 16.67 0.43
N SER A 243 -13.60 16.53 0.02
CA SER A 243 -12.46 16.57 0.96
C SER A 243 -12.24 17.95 1.60
N ARG A 244 -12.50 19.05 0.88
CA ARG A 244 -12.41 20.42 1.41
C ARG A 244 -13.55 20.77 2.37
N GLY A 245 -14.71 20.13 2.25
CA GLY A 245 -15.86 20.31 3.15
C GLY A 245 -15.58 19.81 4.58
N PHE A 246 -14.77 18.78 4.74
CA PHE A 246 -14.37 18.26 6.06
C PHE A 246 -13.38 19.17 6.81
N THR A 247 -12.60 19.98 6.11
CA THR A 247 -11.63 20.91 6.73
C THR A 247 -12.29 22.19 7.28
N ARG A 248 -13.54 22.50 6.91
CA ARG A 248 -14.25 23.71 7.36
C ARG A 248 -15.08 23.57 8.65
N VAL A 249 -15.21 22.33 9.18
CA VAL A 249 -16.00 22.08 10.41
C VAL A 249 -15.12 22.06 11.67
N SER A 250 -13.82 22.30 11.56
CA SER A 250 -12.85 22.33 12.67
C SER A 250 -12.27 23.75 12.88
N ALA A 251 -13.13 24.76 12.88
CA ALA A 251 -12.79 26.13 13.29
C ALA A 251 -13.73 26.60 14.41
#